data_18a782001913a298062a54dfe35aaa63
#
_entry.id   18a782001913a298062a54dfe35aaa63
#
_cell.length_a   1.000
_cell.length_b   1.000
_cell.length_c   1.000
_cell.angle_alpha   90.00
_cell.angle_beta   90.00
_cell.angle_gamma   90.00
#
_symmetry.space_group_name_H-M   'P 1'
#
loop_
_entity.id
_entity.type
_entity.pdbx_description
1 polymer ?
#
loop_
_entity_poly.entity_id
_entity_poly.type
_entity_poly.pdbx_seq_one_letter_code
_entity_poly.pdbx_strand_id
1 'polypeptide(L)'
;MPLSNLKISFLEMSHFNKWSSSRLAQGLSASAGMALVLLALLALFFGLPVRAATQSNTILIVGDSLSAEYGLRRGTGWVPLLEKKLAAEKVPAKVVNASISGDTTSGGRSRIAALLKTHQPSVVVIELGGNDALRGLPLGMTEANLTAMTQAAKKAGAKVLLLGMMVPPNYGGAYGADFAGLFSKVAKAEKVALLPFFLAGVADVPDVAAQFQADRIHPNEKAQPKMLANVWPELKKLIQ
;
A
#
# COMPACT_ATOMS: atom_id res chain seq x y z
N MET A 1 -44.73 84.46 34.88
CA MET A 1 -44.83 84.42 36.32
C MET A 1 -44.60 83.00 36.81
N PRO A 2 -43.94 82.77 37.97
CA PRO A 2 -42.47 82.73 38.07
C PRO A 2 -41.97 81.34 38.34
N LEU A 3 -40.65 81.19 38.11
CA LEU A 3 -39.79 80.08 38.44
C LEU A 3 -39.70 79.85 39.95
N SER A 4 -39.73 78.61 40.44
CA SER A 4 -39.29 78.24 41.76
C SER A 4 -38.40 77.00 41.72
N ASN A 5 -37.14 77.25 41.87
CA ASN A 5 -36.03 76.50 42.47
C ASN A 5 -36.30 75.06 42.98
N LEU A 6 -35.58 74.11 42.40
CA LEU A 6 -35.29 72.85 43.04
C LEU A 6 -33.76 72.74 43.22
N LYS A 7 -33.30 72.93 44.44
CA LYS A 7 -31.93 72.63 44.90
C LYS A 7 -31.83 71.14 45.12
N ILE A 8 -31.14 70.44 44.28
CA ILE A 8 -30.77 69.06 44.53
C ILE A 8 -29.47 69.01 45.28
N SER A 9 -29.47 68.40 46.45
CA SER A 9 -28.38 68.29 47.40
C SER A 9 -27.21 67.46 46.87
N PHE A 10 -26.01 67.96 46.97
CA PHE A 10 -24.74 67.41 46.50
C PHE A 10 -24.28 66.12 47.27
N LEU A 11 -25.10 65.59 48.18
CA LEU A 11 -24.72 64.48 49.07
C LEU A 11 -25.10 63.06 48.56
N GLU A 12 -25.97 62.98 47.58
CA GLU A 12 -26.39 61.66 47.08
C GLU A 12 -25.54 61.11 45.90
N MET A 13 -24.62 61.87 45.33
CA MET A 13 -23.79 61.42 44.23
C MET A 13 -22.55 60.64 44.64
N SER A 14 -22.21 60.61 45.94
CA SER A 14 -20.98 59.88 46.38
C SER A 14 -21.18 58.37 46.58
N HIS A 15 -22.40 57.90 46.77
CA HIS A 15 -22.70 56.48 46.99
C HIS A 15 -22.96 55.69 45.71
N PHE A 16 -23.28 56.34 44.60
CA PHE A 16 -23.57 55.65 43.32
C PHE A 16 -22.26 55.28 42.60
N ASN A 17 -21.19 56.00 42.79
CA ASN A 17 -19.92 55.77 42.10
C ASN A 17 -19.07 54.63 42.73
N LYS A 18 -19.32 54.22 43.99
CA LYS A 18 -18.59 53.10 44.61
C LYS A 18 -19.13 51.70 44.27
N TRP A 19 -20.35 51.61 43.80
CA TRP A 19 -21.00 50.32 43.56
C TRP A 19 -20.78 49.83 42.12
N SER A 20 -20.53 50.70 41.16
CA SER A 20 -20.33 50.32 39.74
C SER A 20 -18.89 49.87 39.46
N SER A 21 -17.89 50.37 40.20
CA SER A 21 -16.47 50.01 39.96
C SER A 21 -16.10 48.61 40.48
N SER A 22 -16.77 48.11 41.53
CA SER A 22 -16.47 46.78 42.09
C SER A 22 -17.06 45.63 41.28
N ARG A 23 -18.18 45.85 40.60
CA ARG A 23 -18.77 44.80 39.73
C ARG A 23 -18.13 44.68 38.34
N LEU A 24 -17.60 45.75 37.80
CA LEU A 24 -16.85 45.72 36.54
C LEU A 24 -15.47 45.05 36.71
N ALA A 25 -14.79 45.23 37.84
CA ALA A 25 -13.53 44.55 38.11
C ALA A 25 -13.69 43.03 38.38
N GLN A 26 -14.79 42.59 38.95
CA GLN A 26 -15.06 41.19 39.20
C GLN A 26 -15.54 40.46 37.94
N GLY A 27 -16.21 41.13 37.00
CA GLY A 27 -16.64 40.56 35.72
C GLY A 27 -15.48 40.31 34.75
N LEU A 28 -14.46 41.16 34.75
CA LEU A 28 -13.27 41.03 33.90
C LEU A 28 -12.32 39.92 34.35
N SER A 29 -12.27 39.62 35.67
CA SER A 29 -11.43 38.53 36.18
C SER A 29 -12.02 37.15 35.92
N ALA A 30 -13.36 37.01 35.96
CA ALA A 30 -14.07 35.76 35.70
C ALA A 30 -14.03 35.38 34.18
N SER A 31 -14.17 36.35 33.30
CA SER A 31 -14.07 36.12 31.84
C SER A 31 -12.67 35.81 31.39
N ALA A 32 -11.64 36.43 31.97
CA ALA A 32 -10.23 36.14 31.66
C ALA A 32 -9.84 34.74 32.16
N GLY A 33 -10.31 34.30 33.33
CA GLY A 33 -10.10 32.95 33.86
C GLY A 33 -10.74 31.87 32.98
N MET A 34 -11.96 32.12 32.50
CA MET A 34 -12.69 31.18 31.63
C MET A 34 -12.07 31.08 30.23
N ALA A 35 -11.52 32.19 29.69
CA ALA A 35 -10.80 32.18 28.42
C ALA A 35 -9.46 31.41 28.50
N LEU A 36 -8.74 31.52 29.63
CA LEU A 36 -7.52 30.76 29.87
C LEU A 36 -7.76 29.27 30.04
N VAL A 37 -8.85 28.87 30.71
CA VAL A 37 -9.25 27.46 30.85
C VAL A 37 -9.68 26.86 29.51
N LEU A 38 -10.42 27.62 28.69
CA LEU A 38 -10.80 27.20 27.33
C LEU A 38 -9.59 27.04 26.41
N LEU A 39 -8.62 27.96 26.48
CA LEU A 39 -7.35 27.87 25.73
C LEU A 39 -6.50 26.68 26.19
N ALA A 40 -6.45 26.39 27.48
CA ALA A 40 -5.75 25.23 28.02
C ALA A 40 -6.42 23.90 27.61
N LEU A 41 -7.75 23.84 27.60
CA LEU A 41 -8.51 22.68 27.10
C LEU A 41 -8.35 22.49 25.58
N LEU A 42 -8.34 23.57 24.79
CA LEU A 42 -8.01 23.48 23.36
C LEU A 42 -6.58 22.97 23.13
N ALA A 43 -5.60 23.46 23.90
CA ALA A 43 -4.20 22.99 23.79
C ALA A 43 -4.05 21.49 24.12
N LEU A 44 -4.86 20.96 25.05
CA LEU A 44 -4.91 19.53 25.36
C LEU A 44 -5.51 18.69 24.23
N PHE A 45 -6.45 19.23 23.45
CA PHE A 45 -7.02 18.56 22.29
C PHE A 45 -6.08 18.60 21.07
N PHE A 46 -5.29 19.64 20.87
CA PHE A 46 -4.33 19.76 19.76
C PHE A 46 -2.95 19.15 20.07
N GLY A 47 -2.67 18.81 21.32
CA GLY A 47 -1.39 18.27 21.76
C GLY A 47 -1.26 16.75 21.77
N LEU A 48 -2.30 16.00 21.37
CA LEU A 48 -2.15 14.56 21.19
C LEU A 48 -1.32 14.32 19.93
N PRO A 49 -0.13 13.70 20.03
CA PRO A 49 0.59 13.31 18.84
C PRO A 49 -0.34 12.36 18.08
N VAL A 50 -0.80 12.78 16.89
CA VAL A 50 -1.36 11.83 15.92
C VAL A 50 -0.22 10.84 15.66
N ARG A 51 -0.26 9.73 16.40
CA ARG A 51 0.64 8.61 16.14
C ARG A 51 0.34 8.18 14.71
N ALA A 52 1.19 8.64 13.78
CA ALA A 52 1.16 8.13 12.43
C ALA A 52 1.12 6.60 12.58
N ALA A 53 0.04 5.99 12.12
CA ALA A 53 -0.07 4.54 12.10
C ALA A 53 1.20 4.07 11.40
N THR A 54 2.08 3.38 12.12
CA THR A 54 3.27 2.77 11.52
C THR A 54 2.73 1.90 10.40
N GLN A 55 2.92 2.35 9.17
CA GLN A 55 2.46 1.64 7.98
C GLN A 55 3.07 0.24 8.12
N SER A 56 2.24 -0.77 8.25
CA SER A 56 2.73 -2.13 8.47
C SER A 56 3.60 -2.49 7.26
N ASN A 57 4.85 -2.85 7.49
CA ASN A 57 5.75 -3.33 6.41
C ASN A 57 5.24 -4.69 5.91
N THR A 58 4.02 -4.73 5.40
CA THR A 58 3.41 -5.93 4.85
C THR A 58 3.62 -5.97 3.35
N ILE A 59 4.23 -7.04 2.87
CA ILE A 59 4.40 -7.37 1.46
C ILE A 59 3.32 -8.37 1.10
N LEU A 60 2.39 -7.98 0.26
CA LEU A 60 1.33 -8.84 -0.26
C LEU A 60 1.75 -9.39 -1.61
N ILE A 61 1.80 -10.72 -1.74
CA ILE A 61 2.03 -11.40 -3.02
C ILE A 61 0.68 -11.84 -3.58
N VAL A 62 0.35 -11.37 -4.78
CA VAL A 62 -0.83 -11.76 -5.54
C VAL A 62 -0.34 -12.43 -6.80
N GLY A 63 -0.27 -13.75 -6.78
CA GLY A 63 0.30 -14.57 -7.83
C GLY A 63 -0.50 -15.83 -8.13
N ASP A 64 0.10 -16.67 -8.93
CA ASP A 64 -0.46 -17.97 -9.33
C ASP A 64 0.35 -19.16 -8.79
N SER A 65 0.46 -20.23 -9.54
CA SER A 65 1.18 -21.46 -9.15
C SER A 65 2.68 -21.25 -8.92
N LEU A 66 3.29 -20.27 -9.59
CA LEU A 66 4.72 -19.98 -9.45
C LEU A 66 5.06 -19.41 -8.07
N SER A 67 4.09 -18.77 -7.43
CA SER A 67 4.22 -18.19 -6.09
C SER A 67 3.52 -19.04 -5.01
N ALA A 68 2.59 -19.94 -5.40
CA ALA A 68 1.83 -20.80 -4.48
C ALA A 68 2.52 -22.13 -4.14
N GLU A 69 3.78 -22.31 -4.51
CA GLU A 69 4.57 -23.56 -4.31
C GLU A 69 3.95 -24.80 -4.99
N TYR A 70 3.29 -24.63 -6.16
CA TYR A 70 2.71 -25.78 -6.86
C TYR A 70 3.76 -26.83 -7.18
N GLY A 71 3.49 -28.10 -6.76
CA GLY A 71 4.39 -29.21 -6.98
C GLY A 71 5.72 -29.20 -6.22
N LEU A 72 5.95 -28.21 -5.36
CA LEU A 72 7.14 -28.08 -4.53
C LEU A 72 6.91 -28.63 -3.12
N ARG A 73 7.96 -29.04 -2.47
CA ARG A 73 7.94 -29.24 -1.01
C ARG A 73 7.68 -27.89 -0.33
N ARG A 74 6.76 -27.87 0.60
CA ARG A 74 6.39 -26.67 1.35
C ARG A 74 7.61 -25.99 2.00
N GLY A 75 7.70 -24.67 1.86
CA GLY A 75 8.79 -23.87 2.42
C GLY A 75 10.05 -23.82 1.55
N THR A 76 9.98 -24.32 0.28
CA THR A 76 11.09 -24.30 -0.67
C THR A 76 10.87 -23.33 -1.85
N GLY A 77 9.67 -22.79 -2.02
CA GLY A 77 9.36 -21.79 -3.03
C GLY A 77 10.02 -20.43 -2.78
N TRP A 78 10.06 -19.59 -3.79
CA TRP A 78 10.71 -18.28 -3.72
C TRP A 78 10.10 -17.36 -2.64
N VAL A 79 8.80 -17.47 -2.35
CA VAL A 79 8.14 -16.64 -1.33
C VAL A 79 8.60 -17.01 0.08
N PRO A 80 8.59 -18.28 0.52
CA PRO A 80 9.23 -18.66 1.77
C PRO A 80 10.74 -18.36 1.83
N LEU A 81 11.45 -18.43 0.72
CA LEU A 81 12.86 -18.01 0.65
C LEU A 81 13.00 -16.49 0.86
N LEU A 82 12.03 -15.69 0.38
CA LEU A 82 11.97 -14.25 0.66
C LEU A 82 11.80 -13.98 2.16
N GLU A 83 10.92 -14.71 2.85
CA GLU A 83 10.74 -14.55 4.29
C GLU A 83 12.04 -14.83 5.05
N LYS A 84 12.74 -15.90 4.69
CA LYS A 84 14.06 -16.25 5.28
C LYS A 84 15.09 -15.15 5.01
N LYS A 85 15.10 -14.60 3.79
CA LYS A 85 16.02 -13.52 3.40
C LYS A 85 15.74 -12.22 4.16
N LEU A 86 14.49 -11.83 4.32
CA LEU A 86 14.10 -10.67 5.13
C LEU A 86 14.57 -10.81 6.57
N ALA A 87 14.36 -11.99 7.16
CA ALA A 87 14.82 -12.29 8.52
C ALA A 87 16.35 -12.23 8.65
N ALA A 88 17.09 -12.81 7.70
CA ALA A 88 18.55 -12.80 7.68
C ALA A 88 19.13 -11.37 7.51
N GLU A 89 18.49 -10.54 6.71
CA GLU A 89 18.88 -9.14 6.52
C GLU A 89 18.30 -8.20 7.60
N LYS A 90 17.56 -8.74 8.59
CA LYS A 90 16.90 -7.98 9.67
C LYS A 90 15.96 -6.89 9.16
N VAL A 91 15.32 -7.12 8.03
CA VAL A 91 14.30 -6.23 7.47
C VAL A 91 12.96 -6.53 8.13
N PRO A 92 12.37 -5.59 8.89
CA PRO A 92 11.11 -5.83 9.61
C PRO A 92 9.92 -5.76 8.66
N ALA A 93 9.69 -6.81 7.87
CA ALA A 93 8.57 -6.91 6.95
C ALA A 93 7.86 -8.27 7.11
N LYS A 94 6.52 -8.23 7.03
CA LYS A 94 5.67 -9.43 7.00
C LYS A 94 5.33 -9.76 5.56
N VAL A 95 5.50 -11.01 5.14
CA VAL A 95 5.02 -11.48 3.84
C VAL A 95 3.65 -12.13 4.00
N VAL A 96 2.72 -11.76 3.13
CA VAL A 96 1.42 -12.41 2.98
C VAL A 96 1.35 -12.97 1.58
N ASN A 97 1.44 -14.30 1.45
CA ASN A 97 1.28 -14.98 0.18
C ASN A 97 -0.20 -15.30 -0.05
N ALA A 98 -0.83 -14.54 -0.94
CA ALA A 98 -2.21 -14.75 -1.36
C ALA A 98 -2.31 -15.35 -2.78
N SER A 99 -1.28 -16.07 -3.22
CA SER A 99 -1.22 -16.70 -4.53
C SER A 99 -2.11 -17.94 -4.61
N ILE A 100 -2.73 -18.15 -5.76
CA ILE A 100 -3.64 -19.27 -6.01
C ILE A 100 -3.21 -19.95 -7.31
N SER A 101 -2.88 -21.25 -7.23
CA SER A 101 -2.48 -22.03 -8.42
C SER A 101 -3.55 -21.97 -9.51
N GLY A 102 -3.12 -21.69 -10.74
CA GLY A 102 -4.02 -21.57 -11.90
C GLY A 102 -4.77 -20.24 -11.99
N ASP A 103 -4.51 -19.28 -11.09
CA ASP A 103 -5.19 -17.99 -11.12
C ASP A 103 -4.81 -17.18 -12.36
N THR A 104 -5.76 -16.41 -12.87
CA THR A 104 -5.61 -15.49 -13.99
C THR A 104 -5.60 -14.05 -13.48
N THR A 105 -5.29 -13.11 -14.36
CA THR A 105 -5.41 -11.68 -14.02
C THR A 105 -6.84 -11.31 -13.65
N SER A 106 -7.86 -11.96 -14.22
CA SER A 106 -9.28 -11.77 -13.83
C SER A 106 -9.55 -12.24 -12.40
N GLY A 107 -9.02 -13.41 -12.01
CA GLY A 107 -9.13 -13.92 -10.65
C GLY A 107 -8.45 -13.00 -9.65
N GLY A 108 -7.20 -12.59 -9.92
CA GLY A 108 -6.49 -11.61 -9.11
C GLY A 108 -7.28 -10.31 -8.93
N ARG A 109 -7.81 -9.76 -10.03
CA ARG A 109 -8.64 -8.55 -10.01
C ARG A 109 -9.89 -8.70 -9.13
N SER A 110 -10.53 -9.86 -9.14
CA SER A 110 -11.76 -10.09 -8.36
C SER A 110 -11.53 -10.04 -6.85
N ARG A 111 -10.32 -10.42 -6.37
CA ARG A 111 -10.00 -10.56 -4.96
C ARG A 111 -9.10 -9.46 -4.40
N ILE A 112 -8.46 -8.63 -5.25
CA ILE A 112 -7.48 -7.65 -4.81
C ILE A 112 -8.04 -6.65 -3.79
N ALA A 113 -9.28 -6.17 -3.96
CA ALA A 113 -9.89 -5.19 -3.06
C ALA A 113 -10.05 -5.73 -1.63
N ALA A 114 -10.48 -6.99 -1.49
CA ALA A 114 -10.61 -7.65 -0.20
C ALA A 114 -9.24 -7.87 0.46
N LEU A 115 -8.24 -8.28 -0.32
CA LEU A 115 -6.86 -8.48 0.16
C LEU A 115 -6.24 -7.17 0.66
N LEU A 116 -6.40 -6.09 -0.07
CA LEU A 116 -5.92 -4.76 0.32
C LEU A 116 -6.57 -4.27 1.62
N LYS A 117 -7.89 -4.44 1.74
CA LYS A 117 -8.63 -4.08 2.96
C LYS A 117 -8.16 -4.90 4.17
N THR A 118 -7.98 -6.20 4.00
CA THR A 118 -7.62 -7.12 5.10
C THR A 118 -6.18 -6.94 5.55
N HIS A 119 -5.24 -6.80 4.62
CA HIS A 119 -3.81 -6.86 4.94
C HIS A 119 -3.14 -5.49 5.00
N GLN A 120 -3.76 -4.44 4.46
CA GLN A 120 -3.23 -3.07 4.43
C GLN A 120 -1.73 -3.03 4.06
N PRO A 121 -1.33 -3.62 2.92
CA PRO A 121 0.07 -3.80 2.58
C PRO A 121 0.74 -2.47 2.25
N SER A 122 2.03 -2.35 2.57
CA SER A 122 2.90 -1.26 2.08
C SER A 122 3.44 -1.55 0.68
N VAL A 123 3.55 -2.83 0.32
CA VAL A 123 4.00 -3.27 -1.01
C VAL A 123 3.10 -4.38 -1.51
N VAL A 124 2.69 -4.31 -2.77
CA VAL A 124 1.99 -5.39 -3.48
C VAL A 124 2.87 -5.87 -4.63
N VAL A 125 3.15 -7.17 -4.66
CA VAL A 125 3.79 -7.85 -5.79
C VAL A 125 2.71 -8.55 -6.57
N ILE A 126 2.60 -8.24 -7.88
CA ILE A 126 1.63 -8.89 -8.79
C ILE A 126 2.41 -9.79 -9.73
N GLU A 127 2.17 -11.10 -9.61
CA GLU A 127 2.78 -12.18 -10.40
C GLU A 127 1.64 -12.97 -11.07
N LEU A 128 1.05 -12.40 -12.11
CA LEU A 128 -0.09 -12.95 -12.84
C LEU A 128 0.02 -12.63 -14.34
N GLY A 129 -0.67 -13.41 -15.15
CA GLY A 129 -0.75 -13.26 -16.60
C GLY A 129 -0.27 -14.49 -17.36
N GLY A 130 0.58 -15.34 -16.74
CA GLY A 130 1.01 -16.59 -17.33
C GLY A 130 -0.17 -17.50 -17.72
N ASN A 131 -1.14 -17.67 -16.82
CA ASN A 131 -2.33 -18.46 -17.07
C ASN A 131 -3.27 -17.84 -18.11
N ASP A 132 -3.31 -16.51 -18.22
CA ASP A 132 -4.04 -15.83 -19.29
C ASP A 132 -3.47 -16.22 -20.66
N ALA A 133 -2.15 -16.15 -20.81
CA ALA A 133 -1.45 -16.50 -22.05
C ALA A 133 -1.59 -17.99 -22.37
N LEU A 134 -1.39 -18.90 -21.39
CA LEU A 134 -1.53 -20.35 -21.58
C LEU A 134 -2.93 -20.76 -22.03
N ARG A 135 -3.95 -19.99 -21.66
CA ARG A 135 -5.35 -20.21 -22.05
C ARG A 135 -5.78 -19.44 -23.31
N GLY A 136 -4.85 -18.69 -23.93
CA GLY A 136 -5.15 -17.88 -25.12
C GLY A 136 -6.15 -16.76 -24.85
N LEU A 137 -6.18 -16.21 -23.64
CA LEU A 137 -7.09 -15.10 -23.32
C LEU A 137 -6.62 -13.81 -24.02
N PRO A 138 -7.55 -12.88 -24.36
CA PRO A 138 -7.19 -11.65 -25.05
C PRO A 138 -6.18 -10.81 -24.24
N LEU A 139 -5.07 -10.40 -24.87
CA LEU A 139 -4.02 -9.60 -24.23
C LEU A 139 -4.54 -8.27 -23.68
N GLY A 140 -5.51 -7.64 -24.36
CA GLY A 140 -6.15 -6.41 -23.86
C GLY A 140 -6.90 -6.60 -22.54
N MET A 141 -7.45 -7.79 -22.28
CA MET A 141 -8.08 -8.13 -21.01
C MET A 141 -7.02 -8.29 -19.90
N THR A 142 -5.94 -8.99 -20.20
CA THR A 142 -4.79 -9.14 -19.29
C THR A 142 -4.23 -7.77 -18.90
N GLU A 143 -3.99 -6.89 -19.87
CA GLU A 143 -3.54 -5.51 -19.66
C GLU A 143 -4.51 -4.72 -18.75
N ALA A 144 -5.79 -4.74 -19.07
CA ALA A 144 -6.82 -4.03 -18.31
C ALA A 144 -6.92 -4.52 -16.85
N ASN A 145 -6.77 -5.83 -16.63
CA ASN A 145 -6.80 -6.41 -15.28
C ASN A 145 -5.55 -6.06 -14.47
N LEU A 146 -4.35 -6.15 -15.07
CA LEU A 146 -3.10 -5.73 -14.42
C LEU A 146 -3.15 -4.24 -14.06
N THR A 147 -3.64 -3.40 -14.97
CA THR A 147 -3.83 -1.96 -14.73
C THR A 147 -4.77 -1.72 -13.55
N ALA A 148 -5.93 -2.38 -13.54
CA ALA A 148 -6.92 -2.22 -12.47
C ALA A 148 -6.39 -2.65 -11.09
N MET A 149 -5.66 -3.78 -11.02
CA MET A 149 -5.03 -4.23 -9.78
C MET A 149 -3.96 -3.25 -9.30
N THR A 150 -3.13 -2.77 -10.21
CA THR A 150 -2.08 -1.78 -9.92
C THR A 150 -2.68 -0.50 -9.37
N GLN A 151 -3.73 0.02 -10.01
CA GLN A 151 -4.44 1.23 -9.54
C GLN A 151 -5.10 1.03 -8.18
N ALA A 152 -5.72 -0.12 -7.95
CA ALA A 152 -6.32 -0.44 -6.66
C ALA A 152 -5.27 -0.47 -5.54
N ALA A 153 -4.12 -1.10 -5.78
CA ALA A 153 -3.03 -1.14 -4.81
C ALA A 153 -2.45 0.26 -4.52
N LYS A 154 -2.21 1.07 -5.55
CA LYS A 154 -1.78 2.48 -5.40
C LYS A 154 -2.78 3.32 -4.62
N LYS A 155 -4.08 3.18 -4.94
CA LYS A 155 -5.15 3.88 -4.21
C LYS A 155 -5.21 3.50 -2.73
N ALA A 156 -4.84 2.27 -2.39
CA ALA A 156 -4.71 1.81 -1.01
C ALA A 156 -3.40 2.27 -0.32
N GLY A 157 -2.55 3.05 -1.01
CA GLY A 157 -1.29 3.57 -0.49
C GLY A 157 -0.10 2.61 -0.62
N ALA A 158 -0.26 1.47 -1.30
CA ALA A 158 0.82 0.52 -1.50
C ALA A 158 1.71 0.88 -2.70
N LYS A 159 3.02 0.65 -2.56
CA LYS A 159 3.94 0.57 -3.70
C LYS A 159 3.69 -0.74 -4.45
N VAL A 160 3.89 -0.77 -5.76
CA VAL A 160 3.61 -1.96 -6.59
C VAL A 160 4.86 -2.42 -7.33
N LEU A 161 5.07 -3.74 -7.35
CA LEU A 161 6.03 -4.43 -8.21
C LEU A 161 5.28 -5.39 -9.12
N LEU A 162 5.38 -5.18 -10.44
CA LEU A 162 4.92 -6.14 -11.43
C LEU A 162 6.04 -7.13 -11.76
N LEU A 163 5.73 -8.43 -11.78
CA LEU A 163 6.62 -9.46 -12.28
C LEU A 163 6.20 -9.81 -13.71
N GLY A 164 7.01 -9.39 -14.68
CA GLY A 164 6.78 -9.66 -16.10
C GLY A 164 7.03 -11.12 -16.45
N MET A 165 6.30 -11.61 -17.44
CA MET A 165 6.39 -12.99 -17.93
C MET A 165 6.62 -13.01 -19.43
N MET A 166 7.16 -14.12 -19.90
CA MET A 166 7.28 -14.46 -21.32
C MET A 166 6.62 -15.80 -21.57
N VAL A 167 6.12 -16.00 -22.76
CA VAL A 167 5.65 -17.31 -23.23
C VAL A 167 6.73 -18.04 -24.01
N PRO A 168 6.70 -19.39 -24.05
CA PRO A 168 7.63 -20.17 -24.87
C PRO A 168 7.57 -19.77 -26.35
N PRO A 169 8.68 -19.95 -27.13
CA PRO A 169 8.74 -19.52 -28.53
C PRO A 169 7.68 -20.13 -29.45
N ASN A 170 7.15 -21.30 -29.11
CA ASN A 170 6.11 -21.99 -29.88
C ASN A 170 4.74 -21.27 -29.87
N TYR A 171 4.55 -20.23 -29.04
CA TYR A 171 3.38 -19.36 -29.10
C TYR A 171 3.41 -18.34 -30.23
N GLY A 172 4.54 -18.23 -30.95
CA GLY A 172 4.75 -17.28 -32.03
C GLY A 172 5.40 -15.97 -31.57
N GLY A 173 6.32 -15.45 -32.40
CA GLY A 173 7.16 -14.30 -32.02
C GLY A 173 6.36 -13.01 -31.77
N ALA A 174 5.36 -12.72 -32.62
CA ALA A 174 4.52 -11.53 -32.47
C ALA A 174 3.73 -11.56 -31.16
N TYR A 175 3.02 -12.67 -30.91
CA TYR A 175 2.25 -12.83 -29.66
C TYR A 175 3.15 -12.77 -28.42
N GLY A 176 4.31 -13.44 -28.47
CA GLY A 176 5.26 -13.42 -27.36
C GLY A 176 5.79 -12.03 -27.05
N ALA A 177 6.10 -11.24 -28.09
CA ALA A 177 6.53 -9.85 -27.94
C ALA A 177 5.42 -8.96 -27.35
N ASP A 178 4.20 -9.08 -27.85
CA ASP A 178 3.04 -8.33 -27.37
C ASP A 178 2.73 -8.68 -25.90
N PHE A 179 2.75 -9.97 -25.57
CA PHE A 179 2.53 -10.43 -24.20
C PHE A 179 3.58 -9.91 -23.22
N ALA A 180 4.87 -10.04 -23.56
CA ALA A 180 5.94 -9.52 -22.72
C ALA A 180 5.89 -7.98 -22.62
N GLY A 181 5.55 -7.31 -23.70
CA GLY A 181 5.44 -5.85 -23.80
C GLY A 181 4.38 -5.25 -22.92
N LEU A 182 3.26 -5.96 -22.68
CA LEU A 182 2.14 -5.41 -21.90
C LEU A 182 2.52 -5.09 -20.45
N PHE A 183 3.41 -5.85 -19.81
CA PHE A 183 3.88 -5.55 -18.45
C PHE A 183 4.65 -4.23 -18.40
N SER A 184 5.52 -4.00 -19.38
CA SER A 184 6.27 -2.75 -19.52
C SER A 184 5.32 -1.57 -19.79
N LYS A 185 4.30 -1.79 -20.62
CA LYS A 185 3.27 -0.78 -20.93
C LYS A 185 2.51 -0.37 -19.67
N VAL A 186 2.02 -1.33 -18.89
CA VAL A 186 1.30 -1.08 -17.63
C VAL A 186 2.22 -0.42 -16.61
N ALA A 187 3.43 -0.95 -16.39
CA ALA A 187 4.37 -0.40 -15.43
C ALA A 187 4.73 1.05 -15.72
N LYS A 188 4.94 1.39 -17.00
CA LYS A 188 5.25 2.75 -17.46
C LYS A 188 4.06 3.69 -17.31
N ALA A 189 2.86 3.25 -17.71
CA ALA A 189 1.64 4.05 -17.60
C ALA A 189 1.29 4.35 -16.13
N GLU A 190 1.40 3.36 -15.27
CA GLU A 190 1.08 3.47 -13.85
C GLU A 190 2.24 3.98 -12.98
N LYS A 191 3.45 4.14 -13.55
CA LYS A 191 4.68 4.58 -12.85
C LYS A 191 5.00 3.70 -11.65
N VAL A 192 5.02 2.39 -11.86
CA VAL A 192 5.33 1.37 -10.84
C VAL A 192 6.58 0.58 -11.21
N ALA A 193 7.14 -0.12 -10.22
CA ALA A 193 8.30 -0.96 -10.43
C ALA A 193 7.96 -2.20 -11.29
N LEU A 194 8.90 -2.62 -12.10
CA LEU A 194 8.79 -3.79 -12.97
C LEU A 194 10.07 -4.64 -12.88
N LEU A 195 9.90 -5.93 -12.66
CA LEU A 195 10.88 -6.93 -13.07
C LEU A 195 10.47 -7.42 -14.47
N PRO A 196 11.23 -7.13 -15.53
CA PRO A 196 10.77 -7.40 -16.89
C PRO A 196 10.53 -8.87 -17.21
N PHE A 197 11.35 -9.78 -16.65
CA PHE A 197 11.20 -11.21 -16.80
C PHE A 197 11.49 -11.95 -15.49
N PHE A 198 10.45 -12.49 -14.89
CA PHE A 198 10.55 -13.16 -13.59
C PHE A 198 11.41 -14.43 -13.64
N LEU A 199 11.37 -15.18 -14.74
CA LEU A 199 12.10 -16.43 -14.92
C LEU A 199 13.45 -16.27 -15.65
N ALA A 200 14.04 -15.07 -15.64
CA ALA A 200 15.37 -14.84 -16.21
C ALA A 200 16.43 -15.74 -15.54
N GLY A 201 17.25 -16.43 -16.33
CA GLY A 201 18.22 -17.41 -15.85
C GLY A 201 17.58 -18.71 -15.32
N VAL A 202 16.28 -18.92 -15.59
CA VAL A 202 15.54 -20.16 -15.33
C VAL A 202 14.95 -20.72 -16.62
N ALA A 203 14.21 -19.91 -17.39
CA ALA A 203 13.53 -20.35 -18.61
C ALA A 203 14.30 -20.01 -19.91
N ASP A 204 15.36 -19.23 -19.81
CA ASP A 204 16.21 -18.77 -20.92
C ASP A 204 17.63 -19.34 -20.87
N VAL A 205 17.79 -20.51 -20.28
CA VAL A 205 19.08 -21.24 -20.17
C VAL A 205 19.13 -22.42 -21.13
N PRO A 206 20.34 -22.90 -21.54
CA PRO A 206 20.47 -24.03 -22.45
C PRO A 206 19.79 -25.31 -21.96
N ASP A 207 19.92 -25.65 -20.67
CA ASP A 207 19.28 -26.81 -20.04
C ASP A 207 18.04 -26.39 -19.23
N VAL A 208 17.03 -25.93 -19.93
CA VAL A 208 15.73 -25.54 -19.34
C VAL A 208 15.09 -26.67 -18.58
N ALA A 209 15.21 -27.91 -19.10
CA ALA A 209 14.56 -29.09 -18.50
C ALA A 209 15.03 -29.35 -17.06
N ALA A 210 16.29 -29.06 -16.75
CA ALA A 210 16.84 -29.22 -15.39
C ALA A 210 16.27 -28.18 -14.38
N GLN A 211 15.63 -27.12 -14.85
CA GLN A 211 15.06 -26.07 -13.99
C GLN A 211 13.57 -26.25 -13.74
N PHE A 212 12.90 -27.14 -14.48
CA PHE A 212 11.46 -27.32 -14.42
C PHE A 212 11.06 -28.69 -13.88
N GLN A 213 9.82 -28.78 -13.41
CA GLN A 213 9.16 -30.03 -13.05
C GLN A 213 8.87 -30.86 -14.33
N ALA A 214 8.39 -32.10 -14.16
CA ALA A 214 8.08 -32.99 -15.27
C ALA A 214 7.04 -32.42 -16.26
N ASP A 215 6.19 -31.50 -15.79
CA ASP A 215 5.19 -30.81 -16.61
C ASP A 215 5.79 -29.74 -17.57
N ARG A 216 7.06 -29.37 -17.38
CA ARG A 216 7.79 -28.34 -18.17
C ARG A 216 7.14 -26.97 -18.14
N ILE A 217 6.27 -26.71 -17.17
CA ILE A 217 5.58 -25.41 -16.96
C ILE A 217 6.04 -24.79 -15.67
N HIS A 218 6.15 -25.57 -14.61
CA HIS A 218 6.49 -25.06 -13.28
C HIS A 218 7.95 -25.24 -12.95
N PRO A 219 8.66 -24.19 -12.55
CA PRO A 219 10.04 -24.30 -12.05
C PRO A 219 10.13 -25.25 -10.85
N ASN A 220 11.17 -26.04 -10.80
CA ASN A 220 11.43 -26.97 -9.70
C ASN A 220 12.10 -26.26 -8.49
N GLU A 221 12.42 -27.02 -7.44
CA GLU A 221 13.05 -26.47 -6.23
C GLU A 221 14.41 -25.81 -6.49
N LYS A 222 15.18 -26.29 -7.48
CA LYS A 222 16.51 -25.73 -7.80
C LYS A 222 16.42 -24.32 -8.39
N ALA A 223 15.33 -24.00 -9.07
CA ALA A 223 15.10 -22.71 -9.69
C ALA A 223 14.69 -21.61 -8.69
N GLN A 224 14.10 -21.98 -7.54
CA GLN A 224 13.47 -21.03 -6.62
C GLN A 224 14.46 -19.98 -6.05
N PRO A 225 15.71 -20.30 -5.71
CA PRO A 225 16.67 -19.30 -5.28
C PRO A 225 16.98 -18.26 -6.38
N LYS A 226 17.02 -18.69 -7.66
CA LYS A 226 17.24 -17.78 -8.80
C LYS A 226 16.04 -16.87 -9.01
N MET A 227 14.81 -17.39 -8.89
CA MET A 227 13.59 -16.58 -8.96
C MET A 227 13.58 -15.50 -7.86
N LEU A 228 13.92 -15.84 -6.62
CA LEU A 228 14.09 -14.85 -5.56
C LEU A 228 15.19 -13.84 -5.88
N ALA A 229 16.34 -14.28 -6.39
CA ALA A 229 17.45 -13.40 -6.76
C ALA A 229 17.03 -12.37 -7.84
N ASN A 230 16.12 -12.75 -8.74
CA ASN A 230 15.57 -11.84 -9.74
C ASN A 230 14.63 -10.77 -9.11
N VAL A 231 13.78 -11.19 -8.18
CA VAL A 231 12.79 -10.30 -7.52
C VAL A 231 13.44 -9.34 -6.52
N TRP A 232 14.45 -9.82 -5.80
CA TRP A 232 15.00 -9.13 -4.64
C TRP A 232 15.49 -7.70 -4.90
N PRO A 233 16.25 -7.40 -5.97
CA PRO A 233 16.76 -6.05 -6.21
C PRO A 233 15.66 -5.00 -6.34
N GLU A 234 14.57 -5.31 -7.06
CA GLU A 234 13.46 -4.38 -7.26
C GLU A 234 12.58 -4.29 -6.02
N LEU A 235 12.30 -5.41 -5.36
CA LEU A 235 11.52 -5.44 -4.13
C LEU A 235 12.22 -4.68 -2.99
N LYS A 236 13.54 -4.83 -2.86
CA LYS A 236 14.32 -4.14 -1.81
C LYS A 236 14.19 -2.63 -1.89
N LYS A 237 14.15 -2.04 -3.09
CA LYS A 237 13.94 -0.58 -3.29
C LYS A 237 12.58 -0.09 -2.80
N LEU A 238 11.58 -0.97 -2.73
CA LEU A 238 10.21 -0.62 -2.34
C LEU A 238 9.97 -0.73 -0.83
N ILE A 239 10.74 -1.55 -0.13
CA ILE A 239 10.60 -1.80 1.31
C ILE A 239 11.56 -0.96 2.18
N GLN A 240 12.42 -0.18 1.56
CA GLN A 240 13.34 0.78 2.19
C GLN A 240 12.70 2.13 2.46
#